data_5e398b6e6a3c79050d1dbb402e19fd3b
#
_entry.id   5e398b6e6a3c79050d1dbb402e19fd3b
#
_cell.length_a   1.000
_cell.length_b   1.000
_cell.length_c   1.000
_cell.angle_alpha   90.00
_cell.angle_beta   90.00
_cell.angle_gamma   90.00
#
_symmetry.space_group_name_H-M   'P 1'
#
loop_
_entity.id
_entity.type
_entity.pdbx_description
1 polymer ?
#
loop_
_entity_poly.entity_id
_entity_poly.type
_entity_poly.pdbx_seq_one_letter_code
_entity_poly.pdbx_strand_id
1 'polypeptide(L)'
;TPNCSSAASDVYKRQLVNGEWVINGEKWWTSGAGDPRCKIIIFMCVTNPDNDRHRRHSMILVPMDTPGVEVQRMMHVFGYDDAPHGHAHIKFNNVKVPYENVILGEGRGFEIAQGRLGPGRIHHCMRAIGAAEVALEMMCDRGMKRTAFGKELVRLGGNYDVIANSRIEINQARLL
;
A
#
# COMPACT_ATOMS: atom_id res chain seq x y z
N THR A 1 -13.93 -11.01 -2.54
CA THR A 1 -13.78 -9.93 -3.56
C THR A 1 -12.65 -9.02 -3.13
N PRO A 2 -11.66 -8.72 -3.98
CA PRO A 2 -10.62 -7.79 -3.64
C PRO A 2 -11.20 -6.38 -3.47
N ASN A 3 -10.85 -5.71 -2.37
CA ASN A 3 -11.18 -4.32 -2.15
C ASN A 3 -10.06 -3.45 -2.71
N CYS A 4 -10.40 -2.45 -3.50
CA CYS A 4 -9.44 -1.47 -3.98
C CYS A 4 -9.13 -0.46 -2.88
N SER A 5 -7.85 -0.23 -2.57
CA SER A 5 -7.45 0.87 -1.70
C SER A 5 -6.85 1.99 -2.54
N SER A 6 -7.35 3.22 -2.40
CA SER A 6 -6.77 4.37 -3.08
C SER A 6 -5.76 5.06 -2.17
N ALA A 7 -4.54 5.29 -2.69
CA ALA A 7 -3.56 6.13 -2.02
C ALA A 7 -4.09 7.57 -1.93
N ALA A 8 -3.89 8.21 -0.79
CA ALA A 8 -4.27 9.59 -0.60
C ALA A 8 -3.32 10.51 -1.35
N SER A 9 -3.82 11.26 -2.32
CA SER A 9 -3.20 12.52 -2.73
C SER A 9 -4.27 13.43 -3.35
N ASP A 10 -4.23 14.66 -2.90
CA ASP A 10 -4.81 15.87 -3.40
C ASP A 10 -6.33 16.11 -3.36
N VAL A 11 -6.58 17.32 -2.95
CA VAL A 11 -7.81 18.10 -2.77
C VAL A 11 -9.02 17.56 -3.54
N TYR A 12 -9.86 16.80 -2.85
CA TYR A 12 -11.17 16.43 -3.37
C TYR A 12 -12.24 17.21 -2.66
N LYS A 13 -12.96 18.02 -3.44
CA LYS A 13 -14.16 18.68 -2.95
C LYS A 13 -15.27 17.64 -2.89
N ARG A 14 -15.78 17.39 -1.70
CA ARG A 14 -17.03 16.70 -1.52
C ARG A 14 -18.02 17.65 -0.88
N GLN A 15 -19.27 17.51 -1.21
CA GLN A 15 -20.38 18.21 -0.58
C GLN A 15 -21.42 17.20 -0.17
N LEU A 16 -22.00 17.39 1.00
CA LEU A 16 -23.21 16.67 1.40
C LEU A 16 -24.40 17.44 0.83
N VAL A 17 -25.07 16.87 -0.16
CA VAL A 17 -26.23 17.48 -0.81
C VAL A 17 -27.40 16.53 -0.68
N ASN A 18 -28.45 16.96 -0.01
CA ASN A 18 -29.68 16.18 0.18
C ASN A 18 -29.46 14.77 0.78
N GLY A 19 -28.50 14.61 1.70
CA GLY A 19 -28.18 13.31 2.33
C GLY A 19 -27.29 12.39 1.50
N GLU A 20 -26.71 12.88 0.41
CA GLU A 20 -25.76 12.15 -0.42
C GLU A 20 -24.38 12.83 -0.43
N TRP A 21 -23.33 12.03 -0.49
CA TRP A 21 -21.99 12.50 -0.80
C TRP A 21 -21.86 12.74 -2.30
N VAL A 22 -21.48 13.93 -2.69
CA VAL A 22 -21.11 14.26 -4.08
C VAL A 22 -19.59 14.35 -4.16
N ILE A 23 -18.97 13.44 -4.90
CA ILE A 23 -17.53 13.27 -5.00
C ILE A 23 -17.05 13.76 -6.37
N ASN A 24 -16.05 14.65 -6.36
CA ASN A 24 -15.37 15.13 -7.55
C ASN A 24 -13.85 15.08 -7.34
N GLY A 25 -13.10 14.69 -8.36
CA GLY A 25 -11.63 14.67 -8.33
C GLY A 25 -11.02 13.47 -9.03
N GLU A 26 -9.76 13.19 -8.72
CA GLU A 26 -8.98 12.11 -9.34
C GLU A 26 -8.21 11.31 -8.28
N LYS A 27 -7.96 10.04 -8.54
CA LYS A 27 -7.08 9.18 -7.75
C LYS A 27 -6.05 8.52 -8.65
N TRP A 28 -4.82 8.52 -8.18
CA TRP A 28 -3.70 7.84 -8.82
C TRP A 28 -3.28 6.61 -8.02
N TRP A 29 -2.72 5.63 -8.70
CA TRP A 29 -2.18 4.41 -8.10
C TRP A 29 -3.20 3.67 -7.24
N THR A 30 -4.45 3.63 -7.72
CA THR A 30 -5.53 2.90 -7.06
C THR A 30 -5.35 1.41 -7.29
N SER A 31 -4.67 0.75 -6.36
CA SER A 31 -4.33 -0.67 -6.45
C SER A 31 -5.57 -1.55 -6.46
N GLY A 32 -5.60 -2.51 -7.38
CA GLY A 32 -6.69 -3.46 -7.53
C GLY A 32 -7.88 -2.99 -8.34
N ALA A 33 -7.90 -1.73 -8.78
CA ALA A 33 -9.04 -1.19 -9.53
C ALA A 33 -9.15 -1.74 -10.97
N GLY A 34 -8.07 -2.36 -11.49
CA GLY A 34 -8.09 -3.06 -12.77
C GLY A 34 -8.68 -4.47 -12.71
N ASP A 35 -8.82 -5.05 -11.52
CA ASP A 35 -9.35 -6.39 -11.36
C ASP A 35 -10.86 -6.41 -11.69
N PRO A 36 -11.32 -7.28 -12.64
CA PRO A 36 -12.75 -7.38 -12.98
C PRO A 36 -13.65 -7.76 -11.80
N ARG A 37 -13.07 -8.33 -10.74
CA ARG A 37 -13.78 -8.69 -9.50
C ARG A 37 -13.88 -7.54 -8.52
N CYS A 38 -13.18 -6.42 -8.74
CA CYS A 38 -13.28 -5.24 -7.89
C CYS A 38 -14.67 -4.62 -8.03
N LYS A 39 -15.40 -4.55 -6.92
CA LYS A 39 -16.77 -4.01 -6.87
C LYS A 39 -16.88 -2.71 -6.11
N ILE A 40 -15.94 -2.43 -5.23
CA ILE A 40 -16.00 -1.30 -4.30
C ILE A 40 -14.62 -0.65 -4.17
N ILE A 41 -14.61 0.67 -4.19
CA ILE A 41 -13.45 1.51 -3.81
C ILE A 41 -13.63 1.97 -2.37
N ILE A 42 -12.59 1.84 -1.54
CA ILE A 42 -12.51 2.55 -0.27
C ILE A 42 -11.89 3.91 -0.58
N PHE A 43 -12.73 4.91 -0.70
CA PHE A 43 -12.34 6.25 -1.14
C PHE A 43 -12.02 7.14 0.06
N MET A 44 -10.75 7.50 0.24
CA MET A 44 -10.34 8.47 1.25
C MET A 44 -10.38 9.88 0.69
N CYS A 45 -11.05 10.79 1.36
CA CYS A 45 -11.19 12.18 0.93
C CYS A 45 -11.16 13.15 2.11
N VAL A 46 -10.84 14.40 1.81
CA VAL A 46 -10.97 15.50 2.77
C VAL A 46 -12.46 15.83 2.91
N THR A 47 -12.99 15.72 4.11
CA THR A 47 -14.39 15.99 4.40
C THR A 47 -14.59 17.31 5.14
N ASN A 48 -13.64 17.72 5.95
CA ASN A 48 -13.64 19.01 6.61
C ASN A 48 -12.21 19.56 6.68
N PRO A 49 -11.81 20.47 5.78
CA PRO A 49 -10.45 21.02 5.73
C PRO A 49 -10.12 21.89 6.94
N ASP A 50 -11.12 22.46 7.61
CA ASP A 50 -10.96 23.36 8.74
C ASP A 50 -10.83 22.62 10.08
N ASN A 51 -11.03 21.32 10.09
CA ASN A 51 -10.93 20.48 11.27
C ASN A 51 -9.45 20.19 11.64
N ASP A 52 -9.22 19.60 12.82
CA ASP A 52 -7.90 19.13 13.25
C ASP A 52 -7.26 18.21 12.21
N ARG A 53 -5.94 18.30 12.04
CA ARG A 53 -5.17 17.57 11.03
C ARG A 53 -5.58 16.11 10.85
N HIS A 54 -5.85 15.39 11.93
CA HIS A 54 -6.19 13.97 11.91
C HIS A 54 -7.71 13.71 11.77
N ARG A 55 -8.53 14.75 11.72
CA ARG A 55 -9.98 14.69 11.57
C ARG A 55 -10.50 15.31 10.28
N ARG A 56 -9.61 15.63 9.34
CA ARG A 56 -9.99 16.22 8.05
C ARG A 56 -10.50 15.20 7.05
N HIS A 57 -10.18 13.93 7.24
CA HIS A 57 -10.41 12.89 6.24
C HIS A 57 -11.49 11.91 6.70
N SER A 58 -12.27 11.45 5.73
CA SER A 58 -13.20 10.33 5.90
C SER A 58 -12.91 9.24 4.87
N MET A 59 -13.36 8.03 5.12
CA MET A 59 -13.37 6.94 4.15
C MET A 59 -14.82 6.64 3.76
N ILE A 60 -15.07 6.60 2.45
CA ILE A 60 -16.40 6.40 1.88
C ILE A 60 -16.34 5.19 0.95
N LEU A 61 -17.33 4.31 1.04
CA LEU A 61 -17.50 3.19 0.12
C LEU A 61 -18.14 3.69 -1.18
N VAL A 62 -17.45 3.51 -2.30
CA VAL A 62 -17.92 3.88 -3.62
C VAL A 62 -17.97 2.63 -4.50
N PRO A 63 -19.15 2.16 -4.92
CA PRO A 63 -19.25 1.08 -5.89
C PRO A 63 -18.59 1.46 -7.22
N MET A 64 -17.91 0.51 -7.86
CA MET A 64 -17.19 0.76 -9.11
C MET A 64 -18.09 1.12 -10.29
N ASP A 65 -19.34 0.68 -10.24
CA ASP A 65 -20.37 0.92 -11.24
C ASP A 65 -21.20 2.19 -10.99
N THR A 66 -20.84 2.98 -9.98
CA THR A 66 -21.52 4.26 -9.71
C THR A 66 -21.30 5.23 -10.87
N PRO A 67 -22.36 5.86 -11.40
CA PRO A 67 -22.23 6.86 -12.47
C PRO A 67 -21.22 7.96 -12.11
N GLY A 68 -20.30 8.25 -13.05
CA GLY A 68 -19.24 9.24 -12.84
C GLY A 68 -17.93 8.67 -12.31
N VAL A 69 -17.84 7.37 -12.01
CA VAL A 69 -16.57 6.67 -11.73
C VAL A 69 -15.97 6.22 -13.06
N GLU A 70 -14.82 6.77 -13.41
CA GLU A 70 -14.18 6.52 -14.71
C GLU A 70 -12.74 6.05 -14.52
N VAL A 71 -12.46 4.79 -14.83
CA VAL A 71 -11.09 4.27 -14.90
C VAL A 71 -10.44 4.78 -16.17
N GLN A 72 -9.46 5.67 -16.05
CA GLN A 72 -8.81 6.32 -17.18
C GLN A 72 -7.74 5.43 -17.83
N ARG A 73 -6.87 4.87 -17.01
CA ARG A 73 -5.78 3.99 -17.47
C ARG A 73 -5.16 3.22 -16.30
N MET A 74 -4.44 2.15 -16.61
CA MET A 74 -3.52 1.51 -15.68
C MET A 74 -2.17 2.24 -15.69
N MET A 75 -1.58 2.37 -14.51
CA MET A 75 -0.25 2.94 -14.33
C MET A 75 0.81 1.86 -14.51
N HIS A 76 1.94 2.22 -15.09
CA HIS A 76 3.04 1.30 -15.34
C HIS A 76 4.21 1.59 -14.42
N VAL A 77 4.86 0.52 -13.93
CA VAL A 77 6.12 0.57 -13.19
C VAL A 77 7.13 -0.29 -13.95
N PHE A 78 8.22 0.29 -14.40
CA PHE A 78 9.24 -0.37 -15.24
C PHE A 78 8.66 -1.13 -16.46
N GLY A 79 7.58 -0.60 -17.05
CA GLY A 79 6.90 -1.22 -18.19
C GLY A 79 5.85 -2.26 -17.84
N TYR A 80 5.63 -2.60 -16.58
CA TYR A 80 4.62 -3.54 -16.12
C TYR A 80 3.41 -2.81 -15.56
N ASP A 81 2.21 -3.28 -15.91
CA ASP A 81 0.91 -2.75 -15.45
C ASP A 81 0.30 -3.52 -14.27
N ASP A 82 0.96 -4.59 -13.83
CA ASP A 82 0.55 -5.47 -12.72
C ASP A 82 -0.85 -6.09 -12.92
N ALA A 83 -1.19 -6.41 -14.21
CA ALA A 83 -2.46 -7.05 -14.54
C ALA A 83 -2.64 -8.41 -13.82
N PRO A 84 -3.87 -8.82 -13.47
CA PRO A 84 -5.16 -8.14 -13.70
C PRO A 84 -5.50 -7.07 -12.66
N HIS A 85 -4.79 -6.97 -11.55
CA HIS A 85 -5.08 -6.05 -10.45
C HIS A 85 -4.89 -4.59 -10.88
N GLY A 86 -3.73 -4.31 -11.43
CA GLY A 86 -3.31 -2.98 -11.85
C GLY A 86 -3.28 -1.93 -10.75
N HIS A 87 -2.80 -0.77 -11.14
CA HIS A 87 -2.83 0.45 -10.31
C HIS A 87 -3.46 1.54 -11.17
N ALA A 88 -4.72 1.84 -10.96
CA ALA A 88 -5.47 2.69 -11.87
C ALA A 88 -5.36 4.19 -11.54
N HIS A 89 -5.45 5.00 -12.59
CA HIS A 89 -5.87 6.38 -12.53
C HIS A 89 -7.38 6.43 -12.71
N ILE A 90 -8.10 7.00 -11.76
CA ILE A 90 -9.56 7.06 -11.73
C ILE A 90 -10.02 8.50 -11.58
N LYS A 91 -10.97 8.90 -12.41
CA LYS A 91 -11.72 10.16 -12.29
C LYS A 91 -13.07 9.94 -11.65
N PHE A 92 -13.49 10.94 -10.87
CA PHE A 92 -14.77 10.98 -10.20
C PHE A 92 -15.48 12.30 -10.62
N ASN A 93 -16.57 12.17 -11.36
CA ASN A 93 -17.34 13.30 -11.88
C ASN A 93 -18.76 13.28 -11.28
N ASN A 94 -19.02 14.13 -10.29
CA ASN A 94 -20.32 14.21 -9.61
C ASN A 94 -20.84 12.84 -9.14
N VAL A 95 -19.92 11.99 -8.66
CA VAL A 95 -20.27 10.66 -8.14
C VAL A 95 -21.08 10.82 -6.87
N LYS A 96 -22.30 10.26 -6.87
CA LYS A 96 -23.23 10.34 -5.75
C LYS A 96 -23.30 9.01 -5.04
N VAL A 97 -23.11 9.02 -3.73
CA VAL A 97 -23.29 7.87 -2.86
C VAL A 97 -24.03 8.23 -1.58
N PRO A 98 -24.81 7.32 -1.01
CA PRO A 98 -25.53 7.55 0.24
C PRO A 98 -24.63 7.99 1.40
N TYR A 99 -25.14 8.78 2.32
CA TYR A 99 -24.40 9.21 3.51
C TYR A 99 -23.89 8.03 4.33
N GLU A 100 -24.67 6.96 4.40
CA GLU A 100 -24.37 5.74 5.16
C GLU A 100 -23.13 4.98 4.65
N ASN A 101 -22.67 5.30 3.45
CA ASN A 101 -21.46 4.69 2.90
C ASN A 101 -20.15 5.18 3.58
N VAL A 102 -20.25 6.16 4.50
CA VAL A 102 -19.09 6.59 5.30
C VAL A 102 -18.74 5.53 6.35
N ILE A 103 -17.48 5.15 6.40
CA ILE A 103 -17.00 4.13 7.35
C ILE A 103 -16.72 4.80 8.70
N LEU A 104 -17.26 4.28 9.78
CA LEU A 104 -17.13 4.75 11.18
C LEU A 104 -17.59 6.20 11.44
N GLY A 105 -18.05 6.91 10.42
CA GLY A 105 -18.45 8.29 10.51
C GLY A 105 -17.43 9.30 9.96
N GLU A 106 -17.88 10.54 9.87
CA GLU A 106 -17.09 11.63 9.30
C GLU A 106 -15.87 11.99 10.16
N GLY A 107 -14.76 12.32 9.49
CA GLY A 107 -13.51 12.74 10.15
C GLY A 107 -12.68 11.60 10.75
N ARG A 108 -13.07 10.34 10.56
CA ARG A 108 -12.37 9.18 11.13
C ARG A 108 -11.50 8.42 10.14
N GLY A 109 -11.28 8.96 8.95
CA GLY A 109 -10.48 8.31 7.91
C GLY A 109 -9.04 8.03 8.32
N PHE A 110 -8.40 8.95 9.06
CA PHE A 110 -7.05 8.74 9.58
C PHE A 110 -6.99 7.62 10.62
N GLU A 111 -7.96 7.57 11.53
CA GLU A 111 -8.10 6.50 12.53
C GLU A 111 -8.21 5.12 11.87
N ILE A 112 -9.09 5.01 10.86
CA ILE A 112 -9.26 3.77 10.08
C ILE A 112 -7.95 3.37 9.42
N ALA A 113 -7.24 4.33 8.79
CA ALA A 113 -5.97 4.08 8.15
C ALA A 113 -4.92 3.57 9.15
N GLN A 114 -4.81 4.16 10.35
CA GLN A 114 -3.87 3.72 11.36
C GLN A 114 -4.19 2.33 11.91
N GLY A 115 -5.46 2.04 12.16
CA GLY A 115 -5.91 0.71 12.60
C GLY A 115 -5.56 -0.38 11.58
N ARG A 116 -5.72 -0.10 10.29
CA ARG A 116 -5.37 -1.03 9.21
C ARG A 116 -3.86 -1.15 9.00
N LEU A 117 -3.12 -0.05 9.09
CA LEU A 117 -1.68 -0.03 8.80
C LEU A 117 -0.81 -0.56 9.94
N GLY A 118 -1.29 -0.55 11.18
CA GLY A 118 -0.56 -1.06 12.34
C GLY A 118 -0.08 -2.52 12.11
N PRO A 119 -0.99 -3.48 11.93
CA PRO A 119 -0.63 -4.87 11.63
C PRO A 119 0.19 -5.01 10.35
N GLY A 120 -0.08 -4.18 9.33
CA GLY A 120 0.68 -4.15 8.09
C GLY A 120 2.15 -3.81 8.27
N ARG A 121 2.48 -2.85 9.15
CA ARG A 121 3.87 -2.47 9.48
C ARG A 121 4.62 -3.63 10.12
N ILE A 122 4.03 -4.30 11.10
CA ILE A 122 4.62 -5.49 11.73
C ILE A 122 4.86 -6.60 10.70
N HIS A 123 3.86 -6.85 9.84
CA HIS A 123 3.99 -7.83 8.77
C HIS A 123 5.17 -7.52 7.82
N HIS A 124 5.37 -6.27 7.44
CA HIS A 124 6.51 -5.86 6.62
C HIS A 124 7.85 -6.08 7.33
N CYS A 125 7.96 -5.79 8.61
CA CYS A 125 9.15 -6.07 9.40
C CYS A 125 9.47 -7.57 9.42
N MET A 126 8.47 -8.42 9.67
CA MET A 126 8.65 -9.87 9.67
C MET A 126 9.09 -10.41 8.30
N ARG A 127 8.51 -9.90 7.21
CA ARG A 127 8.91 -10.29 5.85
C ARG A 127 10.33 -9.88 5.53
N ALA A 128 10.76 -8.69 5.94
CA ALA A 128 12.13 -8.22 5.73
C ALA A 128 13.14 -9.11 6.48
N ILE A 129 12.85 -9.46 7.74
CA ILE A 129 13.68 -10.37 8.53
C ILE A 129 13.74 -11.75 7.88
N GLY A 130 12.62 -12.31 7.44
CA GLY A 130 12.58 -13.60 6.74
C GLY A 130 13.39 -13.60 5.45
N ALA A 131 13.31 -12.54 4.65
CA ALA A 131 14.12 -12.39 3.45
C ALA A 131 15.62 -12.27 3.76
N ALA A 132 15.98 -11.55 4.83
CA ALA A 132 17.37 -11.41 5.27
C ALA A 132 17.95 -12.75 5.75
N GLU A 133 17.17 -13.59 6.45
CA GLU A 133 17.59 -14.96 6.84
C GLU A 133 17.93 -15.81 5.61
N VAL A 134 17.03 -15.86 4.64
CA VAL A 134 17.27 -16.61 3.39
C VAL A 134 18.49 -16.08 2.65
N ALA A 135 18.65 -14.76 2.56
CA ALA A 135 19.79 -14.15 1.91
C ALA A 135 21.12 -14.53 2.60
N LEU A 136 21.15 -14.55 3.94
CA LEU A 136 22.32 -14.94 4.71
C LEU A 136 22.64 -16.43 4.51
N GLU A 137 21.65 -17.32 4.50
CA GLU A 137 21.83 -18.75 4.18
C GLU A 137 22.43 -18.93 2.78
N MET A 138 21.87 -18.26 1.78
CA MET A 138 22.40 -18.29 0.40
C MET A 138 23.81 -17.76 0.31
N MET A 139 24.15 -16.72 1.07
CA MET A 139 25.49 -16.14 1.14
C MET A 139 26.50 -17.13 1.73
N CYS A 140 26.16 -17.81 2.82
CA CYS A 140 26.96 -18.86 3.44
C CYS A 140 27.18 -20.04 2.49
N ASP A 141 26.11 -20.55 1.89
CA ASP A 141 26.14 -21.66 0.94
C ASP A 141 27.00 -21.34 -0.28
N ARG A 142 26.83 -20.15 -0.86
CA ARG A 142 27.64 -19.66 -1.97
C ARG A 142 29.11 -19.51 -1.55
N GLY A 143 29.36 -18.98 -0.36
CA GLY A 143 30.71 -18.79 0.19
C GLY A 143 31.48 -20.08 0.35
N MET A 144 30.82 -21.16 0.73
CA MET A 144 31.43 -22.49 0.89
C MET A 144 31.60 -23.23 -0.45
N LYS A 145 30.71 -23.07 -1.39
CA LYS A 145 30.71 -23.78 -2.69
C LYS A 145 31.62 -23.13 -3.74
N ARG A 146 31.76 -21.81 -3.72
CA ARG A 146 32.53 -21.08 -4.72
C ARG A 146 34.03 -21.02 -4.34
N THR A 147 34.88 -21.48 -5.22
CA THR A 147 36.33 -21.34 -5.12
C THR A 147 36.85 -20.20 -6.00
N ALA A 148 37.71 -19.34 -5.46
CA ALA A 148 38.45 -18.31 -6.16
C ALA A 148 39.85 -18.17 -5.55
N PHE A 149 40.84 -17.90 -6.38
CA PHE A 149 42.25 -17.79 -5.94
C PHE A 149 42.73 -18.98 -5.10
N GLY A 150 42.28 -20.19 -5.44
CA GLY A 150 42.67 -21.43 -4.78
C GLY A 150 42.07 -21.68 -3.40
N LYS A 151 41.10 -20.87 -2.97
CA LYS A 151 40.42 -21.01 -1.67
C LYS A 151 38.88 -20.84 -1.84
N GLU A 152 38.14 -21.40 -0.89
CA GLU A 152 36.70 -21.13 -0.78
C GLU A 152 36.46 -19.63 -0.58
N LEU A 153 35.43 -19.11 -1.22
CA LEU A 153 35.12 -17.67 -1.21
C LEU A 153 34.94 -17.14 0.22
N VAL A 154 34.34 -17.93 1.10
CA VAL A 154 34.14 -17.57 2.51
C VAL A 154 35.43 -17.28 3.24
N ARG A 155 36.57 -17.89 2.82
CA ARG A 155 37.88 -17.71 3.43
C ARG A 155 38.68 -16.54 2.86
N LEU A 156 38.09 -15.76 1.95
CA LEU A 156 38.73 -14.62 1.31
C LEU A 156 38.33 -13.31 1.97
N GLY A 157 39.35 -12.54 2.42
CA GLY A 157 39.16 -11.19 2.97
C GLY A 157 38.22 -11.14 4.15
N GLY A 158 37.40 -10.04 4.21
CA GLY A 158 36.45 -9.77 5.29
C GLY A 158 35.08 -10.48 5.17
N ASN A 159 35.00 -11.58 4.39
CA ASN A 159 33.68 -12.26 4.20
C ASN A 159 33.14 -12.85 5.50
N TYR A 160 33.98 -13.30 6.42
CA TYR A 160 33.52 -13.72 7.76
C TYR A 160 32.89 -12.58 8.54
N ASP A 161 33.49 -11.39 8.48
CA ASP A 161 32.98 -10.22 9.18
C ASP A 161 31.62 -9.80 8.63
N VAL A 162 31.45 -9.84 7.29
CA VAL A 162 30.16 -9.55 6.65
C VAL A 162 29.09 -10.53 7.12
N ILE A 163 29.38 -11.83 7.15
CA ILE A 163 28.44 -12.88 7.61
C ILE A 163 28.08 -12.67 9.08
N ALA A 164 29.09 -12.44 9.95
CA ALA A 164 28.90 -12.25 11.38
C ALA A 164 28.06 -10.98 11.67
N ASN A 165 28.41 -9.87 11.04
CA ASN A 165 27.65 -8.62 11.19
C ASN A 165 26.22 -8.75 10.70
N SER A 166 25.99 -9.38 9.54
CA SER A 166 24.63 -9.65 9.04
C SER A 166 23.82 -10.48 10.03
N ARG A 167 24.42 -11.51 10.65
CA ARG A 167 23.75 -12.31 11.69
C ARG A 167 23.39 -11.46 12.91
N ILE A 168 24.30 -10.62 13.36
CA ILE A 168 24.08 -9.72 14.50
C ILE A 168 22.92 -8.77 14.20
N GLU A 169 22.93 -8.12 13.03
CA GLU A 169 21.89 -7.15 12.63
C GLU A 169 20.51 -7.82 12.51
N ILE A 170 20.43 -9.02 11.91
CA ILE A 170 19.17 -9.78 11.82
C ILE A 170 18.64 -10.13 13.21
N ASN A 171 19.50 -10.56 14.13
CA ASN A 171 19.10 -10.90 15.49
C ASN A 171 18.62 -9.66 16.26
N GLN A 172 19.32 -8.52 16.12
CA GLN A 172 18.89 -7.25 16.70
C GLN A 172 17.53 -6.82 16.17
N ALA A 173 17.35 -6.82 14.84
CA ALA A 173 16.08 -6.44 14.22
C ALA A 173 14.91 -7.35 14.63
N ARG A 174 15.17 -8.61 14.94
CA ARG A 174 14.17 -9.56 15.41
C ARG A 174 13.70 -9.28 16.85
N LEU A 175 14.55 -8.70 17.68
CA LEU A 175 14.28 -8.41 19.09
C LEU A 175 13.60 -7.05 19.30
N LEU A 176 13.61 -6.17 18.31
CA LEU A 176 12.91 -4.88 18.32
C LEU A 176 11.42 -5.02 18.00
#